data_a3bd6453821d15febab087e7aa4c29a3
#
_entry.id   a3bd6453821d15febab087e7aa4c29a3
#
_cell.length_a   1.000
_cell.length_b   1.000
_cell.length_c   1.000
_cell.angle_alpha   90.00
_cell.angle_beta   90.00
_cell.angle_gamma   90.00
#
_symmetry.space_group_name_H-M   'P 1'
#
loop_
_entity.id
_entity.type
_entity.pdbx_description
1 polymer ?
#
loop_
_entity_poly.entity_id
_entity_poly.type
_entity_poly.pdbx_seq_one_letter_code
_entity_poly.pdbx_strand_id
1 'polypeptide(L)'
;MKPLFQELPFPIDSHIHFYVEDLPHFIVPWHYHPAIEIMYITSGTGTRFVGDHVEGYFEGDVCMIGPQLPHEWRNDPVYFDKSSGLRATCICLFFKRQIFEPNLIRLPEMSNIRELIERSRRGIKFVGKSRKKI
;
A
#
# COMPACT_ATOMS: atom_id res chain seq x y z
N MET A 1 -1.23 -16.42 -11.29
CA MET A 1 -2.63 -16.04 -11.01
C MET A 1 -2.90 -14.65 -11.53
N LYS A 2 -4.04 -14.44 -12.15
CA LYS A 2 -4.41 -13.13 -12.69
C LYS A 2 -4.88 -12.20 -11.57
N PRO A 3 -4.35 -10.98 -11.45
CA PRO A 3 -4.79 -10.07 -10.41
C PRO A 3 -6.19 -9.54 -10.67
N LEU A 4 -6.93 -9.29 -9.57
CA LEU A 4 -8.26 -8.71 -9.61
C LEU A 4 -8.16 -7.19 -9.60
N PHE A 5 -9.00 -6.54 -10.38
CA PHE A 5 -9.15 -5.09 -10.29
C PHE A 5 -9.92 -4.74 -9.03
N GLN A 6 -9.38 -3.82 -8.23
CA GLN A 6 -10.05 -3.31 -7.04
C GLN A 6 -10.54 -1.89 -7.29
N GLU A 7 -11.82 -1.65 -7.09
CA GLU A 7 -12.38 -0.31 -7.09
C GLU A 7 -12.31 0.27 -5.68
N LEU A 8 -11.65 1.42 -5.55
CA LEU A 8 -11.45 2.06 -4.26
C LEU A 8 -12.58 3.06 -3.96
N PRO A 9 -13.08 3.11 -2.70
CA PRO A 9 -14.22 3.95 -2.34
C PRO A 9 -13.79 5.39 -2.03
N PHE A 10 -13.25 6.10 -3.02
CA PHE A 10 -12.95 7.52 -2.83
C PHE A 10 -14.24 8.31 -2.56
N PRO A 11 -14.22 9.21 -1.58
CA PRO A 11 -15.32 10.15 -1.42
C PRO A 11 -15.54 10.99 -2.69
N ILE A 12 -16.78 11.43 -2.92
CA ILE A 12 -17.11 12.27 -4.08
C ILE A 12 -16.23 13.51 -4.08
N ASP A 13 -15.65 13.82 -5.25
CA ASP A 13 -14.74 14.96 -5.47
C ASP A 13 -13.46 14.90 -4.63
N SER A 14 -13.15 13.76 -4.03
CA SER A 14 -11.92 13.56 -3.28
C SER A 14 -10.86 12.84 -4.12
N HIS A 15 -9.61 13.28 -3.96
CA HIS A 15 -8.45 12.63 -4.58
C HIS A 15 -7.65 11.81 -3.57
N ILE A 16 -8.03 11.85 -2.29
CA ILE A 16 -7.36 11.16 -1.20
C ILE A 16 -8.39 10.34 -0.43
N HIS A 17 -8.00 9.10 -0.11
CA HIS A 17 -8.78 8.23 0.75
C HIS A 17 -7.85 7.60 1.78
N PHE A 18 -8.25 7.68 3.03
CA PHE A 18 -7.49 7.19 4.16
C PHE A 18 -8.38 6.27 4.99
N TYR A 19 -7.83 5.13 5.42
CA TYR A 19 -8.56 4.27 6.34
C TYR A 19 -7.61 3.50 7.26
N VAL A 20 -8.18 3.05 8.38
CA VAL A 20 -7.52 2.16 9.33
C VAL A 20 -8.27 0.83 9.29
N GLU A 21 -7.55 -0.27 9.08
CA GLU A 21 -8.12 -1.61 9.12
C GLU A 21 -7.69 -2.33 10.39
N ASP A 22 -8.64 -3.06 10.97
CA ASP A 22 -8.39 -3.94 12.12
C ASP A 22 -9.21 -5.22 11.90
N LEU A 23 -8.54 -6.26 11.45
CA LEU A 23 -9.15 -7.52 11.03
C LEU A 23 -8.42 -8.71 11.69
N PRO A 24 -9.06 -9.88 11.75
CA PRO A 24 -8.35 -11.10 12.13
C PRO A 24 -7.19 -11.42 11.19
N HIS A 25 -7.34 -11.13 9.92
CA HIS A 25 -6.31 -11.20 8.88
C HIS A 25 -6.73 -10.32 7.71
N PHE A 26 -5.75 -9.89 6.90
CA PHE A 26 -6.07 -9.14 5.69
C PHE A 26 -6.79 -10.04 4.68
N ILE A 27 -7.75 -9.44 3.97
CA ILE A 27 -8.71 -10.19 3.14
C ILE A 27 -8.59 -9.93 1.65
N VAL A 28 -7.93 -8.84 1.24
CA VAL A 28 -7.85 -8.49 -0.18
C VAL A 28 -6.84 -9.40 -0.87
N PRO A 29 -7.27 -10.18 -1.88
CA PRO A 29 -6.36 -11.08 -2.59
C PRO A 29 -5.44 -10.34 -3.55
N TRP A 30 -4.71 -11.06 -4.37
CA TRP A 30 -3.85 -10.51 -5.42
C TRP A 30 -4.65 -9.55 -6.31
N HIS A 31 -4.32 -8.25 -6.25
CA HIS A 31 -5.15 -7.20 -6.84
C HIS A 31 -4.30 -6.03 -7.35
N TYR A 32 -4.93 -5.15 -8.11
CA TYR A 32 -4.33 -3.90 -8.57
C TYR A 32 -5.40 -2.80 -8.65
N HIS A 33 -4.95 -1.56 -8.64
CA HIS A 33 -5.79 -0.38 -8.78
C HIS A 33 -4.98 0.80 -9.33
N PRO A 34 -5.63 1.82 -9.91
CA PRO A 34 -4.92 2.97 -10.49
C PRO A 34 -4.35 3.95 -9.45
N ALA A 35 -4.87 3.96 -8.23
CA ALA A 35 -4.39 4.85 -7.19
C ALA A 35 -3.01 4.45 -6.66
N ILE A 36 -2.26 5.43 -6.17
CA ILE A 36 -1.03 5.20 -5.42
C ILE A 36 -1.41 4.88 -3.98
N GLU A 37 -0.74 3.92 -3.38
CA GLU A 37 -1.02 3.44 -2.03
C GLU A 37 0.22 3.54 -1.15
N ILE A 38 0.05 4.02 0.08
CA ILE A 38 1.05 3.90 1.13
C ILE A 38 0.42 3.06 2.24
N MET A 39 1.02 1.92 2.51
CA MET A 39 0.56 0.94 3.49
C MET A 39 1.52 0.90 4.66
N TYR A 40 1.01 1.20 5.86
CA TYR A 40 1.74 1.10 7.12
C TYR A 40 1.15 -0.03 7.95
N ILE A 41 1.94 -1.06 8.23
CA ILE A 41 1.52 -2.20 9.05
C ILE A 41 1.69 -1.83 10.52
N THR A 42 0.58 -1.68 11.22
CA THR A 42 0.61 -1.36 12.66
C THR A 42 0.66 -2.61 13.53
N SER A 43 0.13 -3.74 13.04
CA SER A 43 0.36 -5.07 13.65
C SER A 43 0.09 -6.15 12.61
N GLY A 44 0.80 -7.25 12.74
CA GLY A 44 0.64 -8.41 11.88
C GLY A 44 1.93 -8.82 11.19
N THR A 45 2.00 -10.12 10.88
CA THR A 45 3.12 -10.71 10.13
C THR A 45 2.59 -11.54 8.98
N GLY A 46 3.42 -11.70 7.97
CA GLY A 46 3.06 -12.50 6.80
C GLY A 46 4.03 -12.30 5.66
N THR A 47 3.54 -12.54 4.47
CA THR A 47 4.29 -12.39 3.23
C THR A 47 3.64 -11.35 2.35
N ARG A 48 4.45 -10.43 1.84
CA ARG A 48 4.04 -9.38 0.92
C ARG A 48 4.46 -9.76 -0.50
N PHE A 49 3.50 -9.69 -1.40
CA PHE A 49 3.73 -9.88 -2.84
C PHE A 49 3.51 -8.54 -3.53
N VAL A 50 4.53 -8.01 -4.18
CA VAL A 50 4.46 -6.75 -4.91
C VAL A 50 5.12 -6.94 -6.27
N GLY A 51 4.32 -6.96 -7.33
CA GLY A 51 4.82 -7.31 -8.65
C GLY A 51 5.46 -8.70 -8.62
N ASP A 52 6.72 -8.79 -9.00
CA ASP A 52 7.50 -10.04 -8.97
C ASP A 52 8.35 -10.21 -7.71
N HIS A 53 8.20 -9.31 -6.73
CA HIS A 53 8.95 -9.35 -5.49
C HIS A 53 8.14 -9.98 -4.36
N VAL A 54 8.79 -10.86 -3.60
CA VAL A 54 8.18 -11.57 -2.47
C VAL A 54 9.05 -11.37 -1.24
N GLU A 55 8.46 -10.85 -0.16
CA GLU A 55 9.20 -10.59 1.08
C GLU A 55 8.28 -10.71 2.29
N GLY A 56 8.82 -11.13 3.42
CA GLY A 56 8.11 -11.10 4.69
C GLY A 56 7.87 -9.66 5.18
N TYR A 57 6.77 -9.46 5.87
CA TYR A 57 6.47 -8.18 6.52
C TYR A 57 6.16 -8.37 8.00
N PHE A 58 6.27 -7.29 8.75
CA PHE A 58 6.07 -7.28 10.20
C PHE A 58 5.62 -5.88 10.65
N GLU A 59 5.29 -5.75 11.92
CA GLU A 59 4.90 -4.47 12.51
C GLU A 59 5.93 -3.38 12.23
N GLY A 60 5.44 -2.24 11.78
CA GLY A 60 6.27 -1.10 11.42
C GLY A 60 6.67 -1.06 9.94
N ASP A 61 6.32 -2.08 9.16
CA ASP A 61 6.62 -2.10 7.72
C ASP A 61 5.83 -1.00 7.00
N VAL A 62 6.51 -0.26 6.13
CA VAL A 62 5.90 0.80 5.31
C VAL A 62 6.28 0.58 3.86
N CYS A 63 5.27 0.53 2.99
CA CYS A 63 5.46 0.26 1.59
C CYS A 63 4.61 1.22 0.74
N MET A 64 5.18 1.69 -0.37
CA MET A 64 4.46 2.50 -1.36
C MET A 64 4.28 1.69 -2.63
N ILE A 65 3.03 1.60 -3.08
CA ILE A 65 2.64 0.87 -4.27
C ILE A 65 2.20 1.86 -5.32
N GLY A 66 2.83 1.82 -6.47
CA GLY A 66 2.49 2.70 -7.59
C GLY A 66 1.23 2.28 -8.33
N PRO A 67 0.79 3.12 -9.29
CA PRO A 67 -0.42 2.83 -10.07
C PRO A 67 -0.33 1.49 -10.81
N GLN A 68 -1.41 0.72 -10.77
CA GLN A 68 -1.60 -0.53 -11.53
C GLN A 68 -0.64 -1.65 -11.17
N LEU A 69 0.13 -1.53 -10.11
CA LEU A 69 1.07 -2.57 -9.69
C LEU A 69 0.33 -3.64 -8.87
N PRO A 70 0.29 -4.90 -9.32
CA PRO A 70 -0.36 -5.97 -8.56
C PRO A 70 0.34 -6.22 -7.22
N HIS A 71 -0.46 -6.43 -6.18
CA HIS A 71 0.06 -6.64 -4.83
C HIS A 71 -0.91 -7.37 -3.92
N GLU A 72 -0.36 -7.95 -2.84
CA GLU A 72 -1.12 -8.65 -1.81
C GLU A 72 -0.31 -8.70 -0.52
N TRP A 73 -0.97 -8.47 0.63
CA TRP A 73 -0.45 -8.80 1.95
C TRP A 73 -1.17 -10.03 2.47
N ARG A 74 -0.44 -11.12 2.64
CA ARG A 74 -1.00 -12.39 3.12
C ARG A 74 -0.45 -12.71 4.49
N ASN A 75 -1.31 -12.75 5.49
CA ASN A 75 -0.91 -13.09 6.85
C ASN A 75 -0.40 -14.52 6.97
N ASP A 76 0.46 -14.74 7.97
CA ASP A 76 0.91 -16.09 8.33
C ASP A 76 -0.27 -16.98 8.72
N PRO A 77 -0.16 -18.31 8.56
CA PRO A 77 -1.29 -19.22 8.81
C PRO A 77 -1.93 -19.08 10.18
N VAL A 78 -1.17 -18.73 11.22
CA VAL A 78 -1.69 -18.60 12.58
C VAL A 78 -2.79 -17.53 12.70
N TYR A 79 -2.81 -16.53 11.83
CA TYR A 79 -3.84 -15.48 11.82
C TYR A 79 -5.21 -16.01 11.39
N PHE A 80 -5.25 -17.12 10.68
CA PHE A 80 -6.50 -17.74 10.22
C PHE A 80 -7.14 -18.66 11.27
N ASP A 81 -6.44 -18.90 12.38
CA ASP A 81 -6.98 -19.61 13.54
C ASP A 81 -7.71 -18.62 14.43
N LYS A 82 -9.02 -18.76 14.52
CA LYS A 82 -9.88 -17.88 15.32
C LYS A 82 -9.51 -17.86 16.80
N SER A 83 -8.93 -18.93 17.31
CA SER A 83 -8.52 -19.02 18.72
C SER A 83 -7.21 -18.29 19.01
N SER A 84 -6.47 -17.88 17.99
CA SER A 84 -5.19 -17.17 18.19
C SER A 84 -5.34 -15.82 18.87
N GLY A 85 -6.46 -15.14 18.67
CA GLY A 85 -6.67 -13.77 19.16
C GLY A 85 -5.80 -12.72 18.45
N LEU A 86 -5.04 -13.11 17.43
CA LEU A 86 -4.18 -12.19 16.70
C LEU A 86 -5.00 -11.26 15.80
N ARG A 87 -4.48 -10.05 15.61
CA ARG A 87 -5.11 -9.03 14.77
C ARG A 87 -4.12 -8.53 13.74
N ALA A 88 -4.63 -8.29 12.53
CA ALA A 88 -3.90 -7.63 11.46
C ALA A 88 -4.43 -6.20 11.35
N THR A 89 -3.59 -5.22 11.61
CA THR A 89 -4.00 -3.82 11.58
C THR A 89 -3.06 -3.01 10.68
N CYS A 90 -3.63 -2.03 9.98
CA CYS A 90 -2.86 -1.16 9.13
C CYS A 90 -3.48 0.23 9.04
N ILE A 91 -2.66 1.17 8.62
CA ILE A 91 -3.10 2.49 8.16
C ILE A 91 -2.79 2.54 6.68
N CYS A 92 -3.79 2.87 5.88
CA CYS A 92 -3.65 2.90 4.43
C CYS A 92 -4.06 4.25 3.87
N LEU A 93 -3.19 4.83 3.06
CA LEU A 93 -3.43 6.09 2.37
C LEU A 93 -3.43 5.82 0.87
N PHE A 94 -4.54 6.16 0.22
CA PHE A 94 -4.65 6.14 -1.23
C PHE A 94 -4.73 7.56 -1.75
N PHE A 95 -4.10 7.82 -2.87
CA PHE A 95 -4.32 9.05 -3.59
C PHE A 95 -4.36 8.83 -5.09
N LYS A 96 -5.26 9.55 -5.75
CA LYS A 96 -5.38 9.50 -7.19
C LYS A 96 -4.20 10.19 -7.83
N ARG A 97 -3.69 9.60 -8.89
CA ARG A 97 -2.59 10.17 -9.65
C ARG A 97 -2.89 11.60 -10.13
N GLN A 98 -4.15 11.88 -10.43
CA GLN A 98 -4.62 13.16 -10.90
C GLN A 98 -4.40 14.33 -9.93
N ILE A 99 -4.14 14.04 -8.64
CA ILE A 99 -3.84 15.10 -7.65
C ILE A 99 -2.63 15.96 -8.07
N PHE A 100 -1.73 15.37 -8.85
CA PHE A 100 -0.51 16.05 -9.31
C PHE A 100 -0.61 16.55 -10.74
N GLU A 101 -1.74 16.36 -11.43
CA GLU A 101 -1.85 16.64 -12.85
C GLU A 101 -2.42 18.02 -13.16
N PRO A 102 -2.15 18.45 -14.39
CA PRO A 102 -1.02 18.08 -15.25
C PRO A 102 0.19 18.95 -14.99
N ASN A 103 -0.02 20.16 -14.47
CA ASN A 103 0.99 21.20 -14.40
C ASN A 103 1.82 21.14 -13.12
N LEU A 104 1.20 20.75 -12.00
CA LEU A 104 1.88 20.69 -10.71
C LEU A 104 3.08 19.76 -10.72
N ILE A 105 2.90 18.53 -11.23
CA ILE A 105 3.96 17.52 -11.23
C ILE A 105 5.15 17.89 -12.11
N ARG A 106 4.96 18.79 -13.07
CA ARG A 106 6.01 19.23 -14.01
C ARG A 106 6.85 20.37 -13.47
N LEU A 107 6.47 21.00 -12.37
CA LEU A 107 7.25 22.05 -11.76
C LEU A 107 8.61 21.50 -11.31
N PRO A 108 9.71 22.28 -11.45
CA PRO A 108 11.03 21.85 -10.98
C PRO A 108 11.05 21.43 -9.51
N GLU A 109 10.28 22.11 -8.67
CA GLU A 109 10.17 21.85 -7.24
C GLU A 109 9.55 20.48 -6.95
N MET A 110 8.88 19.88 -7.92
CA MET A 110 8.22 18.56 -7.80
C MET A 110 9.08 17.42 -8.31
N SER A 111 10.33 17.69 -8.68
CA SER A 111 11.20 16.67 -9.29
C SER A 111 11.39 15.44 -8.40
N ASN A 112 11.56 15.62 -7.09
CA ASN A 112 11.73 14.51 -6.15
C ASN A 112 10.46 13.68 -6.01
N ILE A 113 9.31 14.34 -6.00
CA ILE A 113 8.01 13.65 -5.93
C ILE A 113 7.75 12.88 -7.22
N ARG A 114 8.05 13.49 -8.36
CA ARG A 114 7.92 12.82 -9.65
C ARG A 114 8.78 11.56 -9.73
N GLU A 115 10.03 11.65 -9.26
CA GLU A 115 10.93 10.50 -9.18
C GLU A 115 10.39 9.41 -8.25
N LEU A 116 9.87 9.80 -7.09
CA LEU A 116 9.29 8.87 -6.13
C LEU A 116 8.10 8.11 -6.73
N ILE A 117 7.21 8.82 -7.42
CA ILE A 117 6.06 8.21 -8.10
C ILE A 117 6.54 7.23 -9.18
N GLU A 118 7.55 7.61 -9.97
CA GLU A 118 8.10 6.73 -11.00
C GLU A 118 8.70 5.46 -10.40
N ARG A 119 9.47 5.59 -9.33
CA ARG A 119 10.05 4.45 -8.62
C ARG A 119 8.98 3.55 -7.98
N SER A 120 7.85 4.12 -7.58
CA SER A 120 6.76 3.37 -6.94
C SER A 120 6.10 2.36 -7.88
N ARG A 121 6.31 2.47 -9.18
CA ARG A 121 5.81 1.49 -10.16
C ARG A 121 6.37 0.09 -9.93
N ARG A 122 7.48 -0.02 -9.23
CA ARG A 122 8.09 -1.30 -8.85
C ARG A 122 7.91 -1.61 -7.37
N GLY A 123 7.20 -0.76 -6.65
CA GLY A 123 7.06 -0.82 -5.21
C GLY A 123 8.28 -0.21 -4.50
N ILE A 124 8.03 0.47 -3.40
CA ILE A 124 9.08 1.06 -2.57
C ILE A 124 8.86 0.61 -1.13
N LYS A 125 9.90 0.05 -0.54
CA LYS A 125 9.94 -0.24 0.89
C LYS A 125 10.71 0.87 1.59
N PHE A 126 10.10 1.50 2.59
CA PHE A 126 10.78 2.50 3.41
C PHE A 126 11.48 1.82 4.57
N VAL A 127 12.74 2.18 4.80
CA VAL A 127 13.58 1.57 5.83
C VAL A 127 14.28 2.63 6.68
N GLY A 128 14.75 2.23 7.87
CA GLY A 128 15.57 3.08 8.73
C GLY A 128 14.88 4.40 9.10
N LYS A 129 15.61 5.49 8.98
CA LYS A 129 15.14 6.85 9.34
C LYS A 129 13.95 7.31 8.49
N SER A 130 13.91 6.94 7.21
CA SER A 130 12.80 7.30 6.32
C SER A 130 11.48 6.71 6.80
N ARG A 131 11.50 5.44 7.21
CA ARG A 131 10.33 4.76 7.77
C ARG A 131 9.79 5.47 9.01
N LYS A 132 10.68 5.92 9.88
CA LYS A 132 10.29 6.57 11.14
C LYS A 132 9.64 7.94 10.95
N LYS A 133 9.86 8.58 9.79
CA LYS A 133 9.30 9.89 9.46
C LYS A 133 7.91 9.81 8.81
N ILE A 134 7.49 8.63 8.41
CA ILE A 134 6.19 8.41 7.80
C ILE A 134 5.15 8.09 8.87
#